data_3f77e19252d1bd0235e559d4a4832d60
#
_entry.id   3f77e19252d1bd0235e559d4a4832d60
#
_cell.length_a   1.000
_cell.length_b   1.000
_cell.length_c   1.000
_cell.angle_alpha   90.00
_cell.angle_beta   90.00
_cell.angle_gamma   90.00
#
_symmetry.space_group_name_H-M   'P 1'
#
loop_
_entity.id
_entity.type
_entity.pdbx_description
1 polymer ?
#
loop_
_entity_poly.entity_id
_entity_poly.type
_entity_poly.pdbx_seq_one_letter_code
_entity_poly.pdbx_strand_id
1 'polypeptide(L)'
;MDIGERIRFVRQFRGLTQTELAEKSGLLADENERIRISQYENGTRVPRKDMLEKISKALHINSMYLNMDDHTKALDFVFTLLD
;
A
#
# COMPACT_ATOMS: atom_id res chain seq x y z
N MET A 1 4.09 6.43 -11.20
CA MET A 1 3.17 5.52 -10.47
C MET A 1 2.21 6.30 -9.60
N ASP A 2 0.95 5.96 -9.64
CA ASP A 2 -0.03 6.53 -8.72
C ASP A 2 -0.04 5.74 -7.40
N ILE A 3 -0.87 6.17 -6.46
CA ILE A 3 -0.94 5.56 -5.13
C ILE A 3 -1.27 4.06 -5.23
N GLY A 4 -2.25 3.71 -6.04
CA GLY A 4 -2.67 2.31 -6.17
C GLY A 4 -1.58 1.41 -6.72
N GLU A 5 -0.89 1.89 -7.74
CA GLU A 5 0.22 1.14 -8.34
C GLU A 5 1.36 0.95 -7.33
N ARG A 6 1.64 1.97 -6.52
CA ARG A 6 2.67 1.89 -5.48
C ARG A 6 2.29 0.88 -4.41
N ILE A 7 1.04 0.90 -3.96
CA ILE A 7 0.55 -0.09 -3.00
C ILE A 7 0.76 -1.50 -3.55
N ARG A 8 0.33 -1.73 -4.78
CA ARG A 8 0.45 -3.03 -5.42
C ARG A 8 1.90 -3.47 -5.55
N PHE A 9 2.77 -2.55 -6.01
CA PHE A 9 4.18 -2.84 -6.20
C PHE A 9 4.84 -3.29 -4.89
N VAL A 10 4.64 -2.51 -3.82
CA VAL A 10 5.25 -2.84 -2.53
C VAL A 10 4.64 -4.11 -1.94
N ARG A 11 3.32 -4.28 -2.08
CA ARG A 11 2.66 -5.50 -1.61
C ARG A 11 3.30 -6.74 -2.24
N GLN A 12 3.48 -6.71 -3.56
CA GLN A 12 4.09 -7.83 -4.28
C GLN A 12 5.55 -8.02 -3.88
N PHE A 13 6.26 -6.92 -3.70
CA PHE A 13 7.65 -6.96 -3.23
C PHE A 13 7.76 -7.63 -1.87
N ARG A 14 6.81 -7.39 -0.98
CA ARG A 14 6.75 -8.02 0.35
C ARG A 14 6.19 -9.44 0.32
N GLY A 15 5.74 -9.90 -0.84
CA GLY A 15 5.18 -11.26 -0.98
C GLY A 15 3.81 -11.44 -0.35
N LEU A 16 3.04 -10.37 -0.22
CA LEU A 16 1.72 -10.41 0.41
C LEU A 16 0.62 -10.56 -0.63
N THR A 17 -0.43 -11.31 -0.28
CA THR A 17 -1.69 -11.30 -1.04
C THR A 17 -2.50 -10.06 -0.67
N GLN A 18 -3.53 -9.75 -1.46
CA GLN A 18 -4.43 -8.65 -1.13
C GLN A 18 -5.15 -8.89 0.20
N THR A 19 -5.56 -10.14 0.47
CA THR A 19 -6.20 -10.49 1.74
C THR A 19 -5.24 -10.32 2.91
N GLU A 20 -3.99 -10.74 2.75
CA GLU A 20 -2.97 -10.55 3.79
C GLU A 20 -2.71 -9.09 4.05
N LEU A 21 -2.65 -8.26 3.02
CA LEU A 21 -2.49 -6.82 3.21
C LEU A 21 -3.68 -6.22 3.95
N ALA A 22 -4.90 -6.63 3.61
CA ALA A 22 -6.09 -6.18 4.32
C ALA A 22 -5.99 -6.51 5.81
N GLU A 23 -5.67 -7.74 6.13
CA GLU A 23 -5.54 -8.19 7.53
C GLU A 23 -4.46 -7.41 8.27
N LYS A 24 -3.29 -7.26 7.67
CA LYS A 24 -2.18 -6.52 8.29
C LYS A 24 -2.48 -5.03 8.43
N SER A 25 -3.39 -4.51 7.64
CA SER A 25 -3.84 -3.11 7.72
C SER A 25 -4.96 -2.92 8.74
N GLY A 26 -5.31 -3.95 9.49
CA GLY A 26 -6.36 -3.87 10.52
C GLY A 26 -7.76 -4.09 9.99
N LEU A 27 -7.91 -4.54 8.75
CA LEU A 27 -9.20 -4.91 8.17
C LEU A 27 -9.46 -6.40 8.40
N LEU A 28 -10.67 -6.85 8.11
CA LEU A 28 -11.00 -8.26 8.19
C LEU A 28 -10.35 -9.03 7.04
N ALA A 29 -10.00 -10.29 7.29
CA ALA A 29 -9.45 -11.16 6.26
C ALA A 29 -10.60 -11.85 5.50
N ASP A 30 -11.43 -11.04 4.84
CA ASP A 30 -12.57 -11.55 4.07
C ASP A 30 -12.57 -10.97 2.65
N GLU A 31 -13.49 -11.48 1.83
CA GLU A 31 -13.57 -11.11 0.41
C GLU A 31 -13.91 -9.63 0.21
N ASN A 32 -14.77 -9.06 1.06
CA ASN A 32 -15.13 -7.65 0.95
C ASN A 32 -13.91 -6.76 1.17
N GLU A 33 -13.08 -7.08 2.14
CA GLU A 33 -11.88 -6.29 2.42
C GLU A 33 -10.77 -6.55 1.40
N ARG A 34 -10.70 -7.76 0.83
CA ARG A 34 -9.81 -8.03 -0.29
C ARG A 34 -10.19 -7.16 -1.49
N ILE A 35 -11.48 -7.08 -1.79
CA ILE A 35 -11.98 -6.24 -2.88
C ILE A 35 -11.64 -4.77 -2.63
N ARG A 36 -11.72 -4.32 -1.38
CA ARG A 36 -11.35 -2.95 -1.01
C ARG A 36 -9.88 -2.66 -1.35
N ILE A 37 -8.98 -3.58 -1.00
CA ILE A 37 -7.56 -3.43 -1.36
C ILE A 37 -7.40 -3.43 -2.89
N SER A 38 -8.09 -4.32 -3.59
CA SER A 38 -8.07 -4.36 -5.06
C SER A 38 -8.51 -3.03 -5.67
N GLN A 39 -9.54 -2.41 -5.12
CA GLN A 39 -10.02 -1.11 -5.59
C GLN A 39 -9.00 0.00 -5.36
N TYR A 40 -8.29 -0.03 -4.24
CA TYR A 40 -7.19 0.91 -4.00
C TYR A 40 -6.09 0.71 -5.05
N GLU A 41 -5.73 -0.53 -5.32
CA GLU A 41 -4.64 -0.84 -6.25
C GLU A 41 -4.96 -0.47 -7.68
N ASN A 42 -6.21 -0.62 -8.10
CA ASN A 42 -6.61 -0.30 -9.47
C ASN A 42 -7.10 1.16 -9.66
N GLY A 43 -7.11 1.94 -8.58
CA GLY A 43 -7.48 3.36 -8.66
C GLY A 43 -8.97 3.64 -8.65
N THR A 44 -9.81 2.62 -8.53
CA THR A 44 -11.27 2.81 -8.45
C THR A 44 -11.66 3.53 -7.16
N ARG A 45 -10.86 3.35 -6.12
CA ARG A 45 -11.07 3.97 -4.81
C ARG A 45 -9.75 4.49 -4.28
N VAL A 46 -9.76 5.70 -3.69
CA VAL A 46 -8.56 6.29 -3.10
C VAL A 46 -8.64 6.15 -1.59
N PRO A 47 -7.63 5.54 -0.95
CA PRO A 47 -7.64 5.42 0.50
C PRO A 47 -7.48 6.78 1.17
N ARG A 48 -8.18 7.00 2.27
CA ARG A 48 -8.04 8.19 3.08
C ARG A 48 -6.72 8.14 3.83
N LYS A 49 -6.32 9.28 4.39
CA LYS A 49 -5.03 9.43 5.07
C LYS A 49 -4.79 8.39 6.16
N ASP A 50 -5.78 8.15 7.01
CA ASP A 50 -5.67 7.17 8.08
C ASP A 50 -5.48 5.75 7.55
N MET A 51 -6.20 5.40 6.46
CA MET A 51 -6.05 4.11 5.82
C MET A 51 -4.68 3.98 5.14
N LEU A 52 -4.19 5.05 4.52
CA LEU A 52 -2.86 5.06 3.93
C LEU A 52 -1.79 4.79 4.97
N GLU A 53 -1.92 5.37 6.16
CA GLU A 53 -0.97 5.12 7.25
C GLU A 53 -0.99 3.67 7.69
N LYS A 54 -2.18 3.07 7.80
CA LYS A 54 -2.32 1.65 8.16
C LYS A 54 -1.70 0.74 7.10
N ILE A 55 -1.98 1.03 5.83
CA ILE A 55 -1.40 0.28 4.71
C ILE A 55 0.12 0.41 4.71
N SER A 56 0.63 1.62 4.91
CA SER A 56 2.07 1.86 4.94
C SER A 56 2.75 1.07 6.06
N LYS A 57 2.17 1.04 7.24
CA LYS A 57 2.70 0.24 8.35
C LYS A 57 2.68 -1.24 8.02
N ALA A 58 1.60 -1.72 7.42
CA ALA A 58 1.49 -3.12 7.03
C ALA A 58 2.55 -3.50 6.00
N LEU A 59 2.91 -2.57 5.13
CA LEU A 59 3.92 -2.76 4.09
C LEU A 59 5.35 -2.45 4.55
N HIS A 60 5.53 -1.95 5.76
CA HIS A 60 6.82 -1.53 6.31
C HIS A 60 7.49 -0.47 5.43
N ILE A 61 6.72 0.55 5.05
CA ILE A 61 7.23 1.70 4.28
C ILE A 61 6.79 3.00 4.93
N ASN A 62 7.49 4.07 4.57
CA ASN A 62 7.09 5.41 4.97
C ASN A 62 5.85 5.82 4.15
N SER A 63 4.81 6.33 4.83
CA SER A 63 3.58 6.75 4.16
C SER A 63 3.82 7.84 3.11
N MET A 64 4.88 8.61 3.25
CA MET A 64 5.25 9.63 2.27
C MET A 64 5.48 9.04 0.88
N TYR A 65 6.00 7.82 0.79
CA TYR A 65 6.19 7.19 -0.50
C TYR A 65 4.88 7.07 -1.28
N LEU A 66 3.79 6.72 -0.60
CA LEU A 66 2.50 6.54 -1.26
C LEU A 66 1.90 7.88 -1.70
N ASN A 67 2.26 8.97 -1.02
CA ASN A 67 1.73 10.32 -1.30
C ASN A 67 2.64 11.20 -2.15
N MET A 68 3.82 10.72 -2.51
CA MET A 68 4.77 11.53 -3.28
C MET A 68 4.38 11.62 -4.75
N ASP A 69 4.82 12.71 -5.38
CA ASP A 69 4.78 12.81 -6.83
C ASP A 69 5.65 11.71 -7.46
N ASP A 70 5.44 11.48 -8.73
CA ASP A 70 6.07 10.37 -9.45
C ASP A 70 7.56 10.64 -9.72
N HIS A 71 8.38 10.59 -8.66
CA HIS A 71 9.83 10.74 -8.75
C HIS A 71 10.52 9.41 -8.57
N THR A 72 11.43 9.11 -9.47
CA THR A 72 12.08 7.82 -9.54
C THR A 72 12.90 7.44 -8.31
N LYS A 73 13.47 8.42 -7.63
CA LYS A 73 14.34 8.18 -6.48
C LYS A 73 13.59 7.90 -5.18
N ALA A 74 12.29 8.08 -5.17
CA ALA A 74 11.48 7.86 -3.97
C ALA A 74 11.55 6.40 -3.52
N LEU A 75 11.59 5.46 -4.46
CA LEU A 75 11.64 4.04 -4.16
C LEU A 75 12.88 3.67 -3.35
N ASP A 76 14.06 4.08 -3.80
CA ASP A 76 15.31 3.78 -3.12
C ASP A 76 15.33 4.37 -1.72
N PHE A 77 14.88 5.61 -1.58
CA PHE A 77 14.81 6.30 -0.30
C PHE A 77 13.92 5.54 0.69
N VAL A 78 12.74 5.14 0.26
CA VAL A 78 11.77 4.49 1.15
C VAL A 78 12.29 3.14 1.64
N PHE A 79 12.79 2.32 0.75
CA PHE A 79 13.27 0.99 1.13
C PHE A 79 14.54 1.07 1.98
N THR A 80 15.40 2.04 1.72
CA THR A 80 16.61 2.24 2.53
C THR A 80 16.26 2.61 3.97
N LEU A 81 15.21 3.40 4.18
CA LEU A 81 14.81 3.84 5.51
C LEU A 81 14.18 2.74 6.36
N LEU A 82 13.43 1.84 5.75
CA LEU A 82 12.59 0.91 6.49
C LEU A 82 13.05 -0.55 6.42
N ASP A 83 13.94 -0.83 5.52
CA ASP A 83 14.56 -2.15 5.42
C ASP A 83 15.96 -2.13 5.99
#